data_303c899181599d97482675b91fc0de81
#
_entry.id   303c899181599d97482675b91fc0de81
#
_cell.length_a   1.000
_cell.length_b   1.000
_cell.length_c   1.000
_cell.angle_alpha   90.00
_cell.angle_beta   90.00
_cell.angle_gamma   90.00
#
_symmetry.space_group_name_H-M   'P 1'
#
loop_
_entity.id
_entity.type
_entity.pdbx_description
1 polymer ?
#
loop_
_entity_poly.entity_id
_entity_poly.type
_entity_poly.pdbx_seq_one_letter_code
_entity_poly.pdbx_strand_id
1 'polypeptide(L)'
;NFDYMITLCESAAKECDSRIDGINCLAWNITEPKVRDEINPFEKTLYELNERIKQFLIETENHLPTMITPTAFYKALADDIRLKTLLIVSVEKEACVCELMTALEEVSQPKVSRHLAQLKKAGILSDRKHQKWVFYSLNPTLPLWMKQVITSTVVNDPSFIEQELTRLNEMGDRPTRVANCCD
;
A
#
# COMPACT_ATOMS: atom_id res chain seq x y z
N ASN A 1 18.42 0.58 5.27
CA ASN A 1 18.25 1.03 6.66
C ASN A 1 16.97 0.42 7.20
N PHE A 2 17.02 -0.09 8.44
CA PHE A 2 15.85 -0.57 9.18
C PHE A 2 15.61 0.41 10.31
N ASP A 3 14.35 0.76 10.57
CA ASP A 3 13.96 1.68 11.65
C ASP A 3 13.76 0.96 12.98
N TYR A 4 13.42 -0.33 12.92
CA TYR A 4 13.16 -1.18 14.07
C TYR A 4 13.82 -2.54 13.93
N MET A 5 14.29 -3.08 15.06
CA MET A 5 14.68 -4.48 15.23
C MET A 5 13.82 -5.10 16.34
N ILE A 6 13.15 -6.20 16.02
CA ILE A 6 12.29 -6.89 16.98
C ILE A 6 12.95 -8.22 17.35
N THR A 7 13.22 -8.40 18.64
CA THR A 7 13.78 -9.64 19.18
C THR A 7 12.68 -10.47 19.82
N LEU A 8 12.70 -11.78 19.61
CA LEU A 8 11.64 -12.68 20.07
C LEU A 8 11.98 -13.43 21.37
N CYS A 9 13.22 -13.31 21.86
CA CYS A 9 13.66 -13.94 23.09
C CYS A 9 14.63 -13.03 23.86
N GLU A 10 14.79 -13.27 25.15
CA GLU A 10 15.60 -12.47 26.03
C GLU A 10 17.11 -12.48 25.69
N SER A 11 17.64 -13.60 25.20
CA SER A 11 19.03 -13.72 24.76
C SER A 11 19.31 -12.83 23.55
N ALA A 12 18.43 -12.83 22.55
CA ALA A 12 18.55 -11.96 21.40
C ALA A 12 18.38 -10.47 21.76
N ALA A 13 17.56 -10.14 22.75
CA ALA A 13 17.40 -8.78 23.24
C ALA A 13 18.71 -8.23 23.84
N LYS A 14 19.41 -9.01 24.63
CA LYS A 14 20.70 -8.64 25.22
C LYS A 14 21.82 -8.41 24.18
N GLU A 15 21.77 -9.15 23.07
CA GLU A 15 22.70 -8.95 21.96
C GLU A 15 22.35 -7.72 21.11
N CYS A 16 21.08 -7.35 21.01
CA CYS A 16 20.62 -6.18 20.28
C CYS A 16 21.12 -4.88 20.91
N ASP A 17 21.01 -4.74 22.23
CA ASP A 17 21.42 -3.54 22.98
C ASP A 17 22.92 -3.21 22.86
N SER A 18 23.73 -4.20 22.50
CA SER A 18 25.19 -4.06 22.48
C SER A 18 25.80 -3.75 21.10
N ARG A 19 25.05 -3.84 20.02
CA ARG A 19 25.64 -3.92 18.66
C ARG A 19 25.18 -2.89 17.64
N ILE A 20 24.09 -2.15 17.85
CA ILE A 20 23.50 -1.37 16.76
C ILE A 20 23.08 0.03 17.24
N ASP A 21 23.95 1.01 16.98
CA ASP A 21 23.63 2.42 17.18
C ASP A 21 22.59 2.89 16.12
N GLY A 22 21.51 3.51 16.60
CA GLY A 22 20.53 4.20 15.75
C GLY A 22 19.35 3.37 15.26
N ILE A 23 19.17 2.14 15.75
CA ILE A 23 17.98 1.31 15.49
C ILE A 23 17.17 1.14 16.77
N ASN A 24 15.84 1.30 16.66
CA ASN A 24 14.93 1.05 17.78
C ASN A 24 14.80 -0.46 18.02
N CYS A 25 15.33 -0.95 19.13
CA CYS A 25 15.23 -2.35 19.53
C CYS A 25 13.99 -2.58 20.40
N LEU A 26 13.14 -3.53 19.99
CA LEU A 26 11.94 -3.95 20.73
C LEU A 26 12.05 -5.43 21.11
N ALA A 27 11.89 -5.74 22.37
CA ALA A 27 11.91 -7.12 22.89
C ALA A 27 10.49 -7.65 23.07
N TRP A 28 10.12 -8.66 22.29
CA TRP A 28 8.78 -9.29 22.35
C TRP A 28 8.83 -10.64 23.04
N ASN A 29 9.55 -10.97 23.90
CA ASN A 29 9.63 -12.20 24.70
C ASN A 29 8.49 -13.20 24.41
N ILE A 30 8.54 -13.84 23.25
CA ILE A 30 7.56 -14.84 22.80
C ILE A 30 7.97 -16.19 23.39
N THR A 31 7.03 -16.87 24.06
CA THR A 31 7.29 -18.20 24.58
C THR A 31 7.48 -19.21 23.45
N GLU A 32 8.58 -19.96 23.48
CA GLU A 32 8.87 -20.98 22.48
C GLU A 32 7.73 -22.01 22.41
N PRO A 33 7.22 -22.36 21.22
CA PRO A 33 6.10 -23.29 21.06
C PRO A 33 6.33 -24.65 21.71
N LYS A 34 7.57 -25.15 21.66
CA LYS A 34 7.95 -26.46 22.24
C LYS A 34 7.86 -26.52 23.75
N VAL A 35 7.88 -25.37 24.43
CA VAL A 35 7.83 -25.27 25.91
C VAL A 35 6.41 -25.02 26.39
N ARG A 36 5.46 -24.76 25.50
CA ARG A 36 4.05 -24.53 25.87
C ARG A 36 3.34 -25.86 26.13
N ASP A 37 2.80 -25.99 27.32
CA ASP A 37 1.98 -27.16 27.70
C ASP A 37 0.50 -26.92 27.30
N GLU A 38 0.23 -26.91 25.98
CA GLU A 38 -1.07 -26.61 25.42
C GLU A 38 -1.38 -27.49 24.21
N ILE A 39 -2.68 -27.60 23.85
CA ILE A 39 -3.16 -28.49 22.78
C ILE A 39 -2.59 -28.12 21.40
N ASN A 40 -2.41 -26.83 21.11
CA ASN A 40 -1.89 -26.32 19.82
C ASN A 40 -0.84 -25.21 20.05
N PRO A 41 0.36 -25.53 20.54
CA PRO A 41 1.35 -24.52 20.95
C PRO A 41 1.86 -23.64 19.79
N PHE A 42 1.96 -24.18 18.58
CA PHE A 42 2.38 -23.44 17.40
C PHE A 42 1.32 -22.45 16.93
N GLU A 43 0.06 -22.86 16.91
CA GLU A 43 -1.07 -22.01 16.55
C GLU A 43 -1.22 -20.82 17.51
N LYS A 44 -1.07 -21.09 18.80
CA LYS A 44 -1.11 -20.04 19.83
C LYS A 44 0.06 -19.07 19.72
N THR A 45 1.26 -19.56 19.42
CA THR A 45 2.42 -18.68 19.18
C THR A 45 2.21 -17.83 17.94
N LEU A 46 1.65 -18.40 16.87
CA LEU A 46 1.32 -17.64 15.67
C LEU A 46 0.27 -16.56 15.96
N TYR A 47 -0.76 -16.89 16.74
CA TYR A 47 -1.78 -15.93 17.15
C TYR A 47 -1.15 -14.78 17.98
N GLU A 48 -0.31 -15.10 18.97
CA GLU A 48 0.39 -14.10 19.79
C GLU A 48 1.27 -13.18 18.93
N LEU A 49 2.03 -13.74 17.99
CA LEU A 49 2.84 -12.96 17.06
C LEU A 49 1.98 -12.03 16.21
N ASN A 50 0.87 -12.51 15.66
CA ASN A 50 -0.03 -11.70 14.87
C ASN A 50 -0.64 -10.54 15.66
N GLU A 51 -1.05 -10.78 16.90
CA GLU A 51 -1.58 -9.71 17.75
C GLU A 51 -0.51 -8.67 18.11
N ARG A 52 0.72 -9.10 18.41
CA ARG A 52 1.82 -8.16 18.66
C ARG A 52 2.21 -7.36 17.43
N ILE A 53 2.22 -7.97 16.24
CA ILE A 53 2.45 -7.27 14.98
C ILE A 53 1.36 -6.23 14.74
N LYS A 54 0.09 -6.58 14.94
CA LYS A 54 -1.03 -5.63 14.82
C LYS A 54 -0.86 -4.45 15.77
N GLN A 55 -0.56 -4.73 17.06
CA GLN A 55 -0.36 -3.70 18.06
C GLN A 55 0.82 -2.78 17.70
N PHE A 56 1.94 -3.34 17.29
CA PHE A 56 3.12 -2.60 16.83
C PHE A 56 2.80 -1.69 15.64
N LEU A 57 2.04 -2.19 14.67
CA LEU A 57 1.63 -1.38 13.52
C LEU A 57 0.73 -0.21 13.95
N ILE A 58 -0.19 -0.44 14.88
CA ILE A 58 -1.04 0.62 15.44
C ILE A 58 -0.22 1.68 16.17
N GLU A 59 0.74 1.27 16.99
CA GLU A 59 1.61 2.17 17.76
C GLU A 59 2.56 2.96 16.88
N THR A 60 3.12 2.34 15.84
CA THR A 60 4.01 3.01 14.89
C THR A 60 3.25 3.89 13.90
N GLU A 61 2.04 3.51 13.50
CA GLU A 61 1.16 4.34 12.66
C GLU A 61 0.73 5.63 13.38
N ASN A 62 0.62 5.63 14.71
CA ASN A 62 0.33 6.85 15.49
C ASN A 62 1.47 7.89 15.46
N HIS A 63 2.65 7.54 14.96
CA HIS A 63 3.77 8.45 14.73
C HIS A 63 3.91 8.90 13.27
N LEU A 64 3.04 8.42 12.36
CA LEU A 64 3.03 8.85 10.97
C LEU A 64 2.21 10.13 10.78
N PRO A 65 2.72 11.13 10.06
CA PRO A 65 1.99 12.37 9.81
C PRO A 65 0.75 12.09 8.96
N THR A 66 -0.39 12.58 9.43
CA THR A 66 -1.71 12.57 8.75
C THR A 66 -2.31 11.18 8.48
N MET A 67 -2.86 10.57 9.53
CA MET A 67 -3.73 9.40 9.32
C MET A 67 -4.96 9.81 8.50
N ILE A 68 -5.12 9.18 7.34
CA ILE A 68 -6.33 9.32 6.53
C ILE A 68 -7.51 8.77 7.35
N THR A 69 -8.49 9.62 7.66
CA THR A 69 -9.68 9.13 8.37
C THR A 69 -10.52 8.24 7.44
N PRO A 70 -11.25 7.24 7.98
CA PRO A 70 -12.17 6.43 7.20
C PRO A 70 -13.13 7.27 6.33
N THR A 71 -13.68 8.34 6.90
CA THR A 71 -14.57 9.26 6.17
C THR A 71 -13.86 9.93 5.00
N ALA A 72 -12.61 10.38 5.16
CA ALA A 72 -11.84 10.99 4.08
C ALA A 72 -11.52 9.96 2.98
N PHE A 73 -11.17 8.74 3.35
CA PHE A 73 -10.94 7.64 2.43
C PHE A 73 -12.18 7.34 1.58
N TYR A 74 -13.32 7.04 2.21
CA TYR A 74 -14.54 6.73 1.47
C TYR A 74 -15.07 7.91 0.64
N LYS A 75 -14.93 9.16 1.12
CA LYS A 75 -15.24 10.36 0.31
C LYS A 75 -14.34 10.47 -0.91
N ALA A 76 -13.07 10.13 -0.80
CA ALA A 76 -12.17 10.12 -1.96
C ALA A 76 -12.59 9.08 -3.00
N LEU A 77 -13.13 7.93 -2.57
CA LEU A 77 -13.58 6.85 -3.46
C LEU A 77 -15.00 7.05 -4.02
N ALA A 78 -15.80 7.94 -3.46
CA ALA A 78 -17.18 8.22 -3.90
C ALA A 78 -17.24 9.05 -5.20
N ASP A 79 -16.51 8.59 -6.23
CA ASP A 79 -16.50 9.17 -7.56
C ASP A 79 -15.91 8.11 -8.51
N ASP A 80 -16.61 7.79 -9.58
CA ASP A 80 -16.25 6.68 -10.48
C ASP A 80 -14.86 6.82 -11.08
N ILE A 81 -14.47 8.01 -11.52
CA ILE A 81 -13.15 8.23 -12.13
C ILE A 81 -12.06 8.04 -11.09
N ARG A 82 -12.24 8.57 -9.87
CA ARG A 82 -11.25 8.38 -8.80
C ARG A 82 -11.15 6.92 -8.37
N LEU A 83 -12.28 6.23 -8.21
CA LEU A 83 -12.30 4.82 -7.85
C LEU A 83 -11.62 3.98 -8.93
N LYS A 84 -12.02 4.11 -10.20
CA LYS A 84 -11.39 3.41 -11.33
C LYS A 84 -9.89 3.72 -11.41
N THR A 85 -9.50 4.99 -11.31
CA THR A 85 -8.08 5.40 -11.27
C THR A 85 -7.30 4.65 -10.18
N LEU A 86 -7.85 4.59 -8.97
CA LEU A 86 -7.21 3.92 -7.84
C LEU A 86 -7.07 2.42 -8.06
N LEU A 87 -8.13 1.76 -8.54
CA LEU A 87 -8.12 0.32 -8.81
C LEU A 87 -7.13 -0.03 -9.92
N ILE A 88 -7.08 0.75 -11.02
CA ILE A 88 -6.11 0.59 -12.10
C ILE A 88 -4.68 0.71 -11.56
N VAL A 89 -4.38 1.76 -10.79
CA VAL A 89 -3.06 1.96 -10.16
C VAL A 89 -2.72 0.81 -9.21
N SER A 90 -3.70 0.26 -8.51
CA SER A 90 -3.51 -0.90 -7.63
C SER A 90 -3.09 -2.16 -8.39
N VAL A 91 -3.71 -2.42 -9.54
CA VAL A 91 -3.41 -3.58 -10.41
C VAL A 91 -2.06 -3.39 -11.12
N GLU A 92 -1.86 -2.27 -11.76
CA GLU A 92 -0.66 -1.94 -12.54
C GLU A 92 0.56 -1.60 -11.68
N LYS A 93 0.37 -1.41 -10.36
CA LYS A 93 1.35 -0.98 -9.35
C LYS A 93 1.71 0.50 -9.46
N GLU A 94 1.78 1.05 -10.65
CA GLU A 94 1.93 2.48 -10.94
C GLU A 94 1.32 2.80 -12.30
N ALA A 95 0.91 4.06 -12.51
CA ALA A 95 0.46 4.55 -13.81
C ALA A 95 0.76 6.05 -13.96
N CYS A 96 1.02 6.50 -15.18
CA CYS A 96 1.12 7.93 -15.51
C CYS A 96 -0.24 8.49 -15.95
N VAL A 97 -0.31 9.82 -16.10
CA VAL A 97 -1.56 10.50 -16.51
C VAL A 97 -2.04 10.02 -17.87
N CYS A 98 -1.13 9.82 -18.83
CA CYS A 98 -1.50 9.39 -20.19
C CYS A 98 -2.08 7.98 -20.21
N GLU A 99 -1.46 7.03 -19.50
CA GLU A 99 -1.99 5.67 -19.34
C GLU A 99 -3.42 5.71 -18.77
N LEU A 100 -3.64 6.52 -17.75
CA LEU A 100 -4.96 6.66 -17.12
C LEU A 100 -5.98 7.33 -18.03
N MET A 101 -5.58 8.31 -18.85
CA MET A 101 -6.46 8.93 -19.84
C MET A 101 -6.93 7.90 -20.87
N THR A 102 -6.03 7.08 -21.41
CA THR A 102 -6.37 6.02 -22.35
C THR A 102 -7.28 4.97 -21.69
N ALA A 103 -6.92 4.50 -20.51
CA ALA A 103 -7.72 3.52 -19.79
C ALA A 103 -9.15 3.99 -19.55
N LEU A 104 -9.32 5.22 -19.08
CA LEU A 104 -10.61 5.81 -18.72
C LEU A 104 -11.38 6.41 -19.91
N GLU A 105 -10.82 6.35 -21.13
CA GLU A 105 -11.35 7.07 -22.30
C GLU A 105 -11.62 8.56 -22.01
N GLU A 106 -10.82 9.16 -21.17
CA GLU A 106 -11.00 10.54 -20.73
C GLU A 106 -10.04 11.46 -21.49
N VAL A 107 -10.58 12.25 -22.38
CA VAL A 107 -9.80 13.17 -23.24
C VAL A 107 -9.30 14.42 -22.48
N SER A 108 -9.79 14.67 -21.28
CA SER A 108 -9.44 15.84 -20.50
C SER A 108 -8.30 15.55 -19.49
N GLN A 109 -7.06 15.77 -19.91
CA GLN A 109 -5.90 15.67 -19.02
C GLN A 109 -6.06 16.50 -17.73
N PRO A 110 -6.56 17.75 -17.74
CA PRO A 110 -6.78 18.51 -16.51
C PRO A 110 -7.76 17.82 -15.55
N LYS A 111 -8.76 17.09 -16.07
CA LYS A 111 -9.72 16.36 -15.24
C LYS A 111 -9.06 15.16 -14.53
N VAL A 112 -8.32 14.34 -15.27
CA VAL A 112 -7.57 13.20 -14.69
C VAL A 112 -6.53 13.71 -13.68
N SER A 113 -5.76 14.74 -14.04
CA SER A 113 -4.76 15.33 -13.15
C SER A 113 -5.38 15.88 -11.86
N ARG A 114 -6.58 16.47 -11.92
CA ARG A 114 -7.31 16.93 -10.73
C ARG A 114 -7.73 15.78 -9.82
N HIS A 115 -8.22 14.65 -10.38
CA HIS A 115 -8.57 13.48 -9.61
C HIS A 115 -7.33 12.84 -8.94
N LEU A 116 -6.22 12.74 -9.67
CA LEU A 116 -4.94 12.28 -9.10
C LEU A 116 -4.44 13.20 -7.98
N ALA A 117 -4.53 14.52 -8.16
CA ALA A 117 -4.16 15.47 -7.13
C ALA A 117 -5.04 15.35 -5.87
N GLN A 118 -6.34 15.04 -6.02
CA GLN A 118 -7.23 14.79 -4.89
C GLN A 118 -6.86 13.51 -4.13
N LEU A 119 -6.60 12.41 -4.84
CA LEU A 119 -6.16 11.15 -4.24
C LEU A 119 -4.80 11.30 -3.54
N LYS A 120 -3.87 12.04 -4.15
CA LYS A 120 -2.57 12.37 -3.53
C LYS A 120 -2.73 13.24 -2.29
N LYS A 121 -3.55 14.30 -2.38
CA LYS A 121 -3.84 15.18 -1.22
C LYS A 121 -4.50 14.42 -0.07
N ALA A 122 -5.32 13.44 -0.38
CA ALA A 122 -5.91 12.54 0.61
C ALA A 122 -4.91 11.51 1.18
N GLY A 123 -3.66 11.46 0.68
CA GLY A 123 -2.64 10.51 1.11
C GLY A 123 -2.83 9.08 0.59
N ILE A 124 -3.78 8.86 -0.33
CA ILE A 124 -4.09 7.54 -0.89
C ILE A 124 -3.08 7.13 -1.95
N LEU A 125 -2.66 8.09 -2.81
CA LEU A 125 -1.61 7.91 -3.79
C LEU A 125 -0.34 8.67 -3.40
N SER A 126 0.78 8.12 -3.80
CA SER A 126 2.08 8.80 -3.89
C SER A 126 2.47 8.95 -5.35
N ASP A 127 3.41 9.86 -5.62
CA ASP A 127 3.96 10.06 -6.95
C ASP A 127 5.48 10.01 -6.93
N ARG A 128 6.05 9.59 -8.05
CA ARG A 128 7.48 9.71 -8.32
C ARG A 128 7.70 10.34 -9.69
N LYS A 129 8.65 11.23 -9.77
CA LYS A 129 9.08 11.80 -11.05
C LYS A 129 10.17 10.91 -11.66
N HIS A 130 10.01 10.57 -12.93
CA HIS A 130 11.04 9.93 -13.72
C HIS A 130 11.16 10.66 -15.06
N GLN A 131 12.31 11.33 -15.27
CA GLN A 131 12.52 12.25 -16.39
C GLN A 131 11.41 13.31 -16.49
N LYS A 132 10.68 13.38 -17.61
CA LYS A 132 9.53 14.27 -17.83
C LYS A 132 8.19 13.74 -17.27
N TRP A 133 8.17 12.48 -16.78
CA TRP A 133 6.96 11.78 -16.39
C TRP A 133 6.73 11.78 -14.89
N VAL A 134 5.45 11.77 -14.51
CA VAL A 134 5.01 11.56 -13.12
C VAL A 134 4.20 10.28 -13.09
N PHE A 135 4.69 9.31 -12.33
CA PHE A 135 4.02 8.03 -12.06
C PHE A 135 3.37 8.07 -10.70
N TYR A 136 2.14 7.59 -10.63
CA TYR A 136 1.35 7.49 -9.41
C TYR A 136 1.25 6.03 -8.98
N SER A 137 1.42 5.78 -7.69
CA SER A 137 1.31 4.45 -7.07
C SER A 137 0.51 4.55 -5.78
N LEU A 138 0.05 3.41 -5.24
CA LEU A 138 -0.53 3.40 -3.91
C LEU A 138 0.51 3.91 -2.90
N ASN A 139 0.07 4.77 -1.98
CA ASN A 139 0.95 5.23 -0.92
C ASN A 139 1.42 4.02 -0.08
N PRO A 140 2.73 3.76 0.04
CA PRO A 140 3.25 2.62 0.77
C PRO A 140 2.84 2.64 2.26
N THR A 141 2.65 3.84 2.84
CA THR A 141 2.23 4.03 4.24
C THR A 141 0.71 3.93 4.43
N LEU A 142 -0.05 3.59 3.38
CA LEU A 142 -1.50 3.43 3.48
C LEU A 142 -1.84 2.30 4.47
N PRO A 143 -2.75 2.52 5.45
CA PRO A 143 -3.17 1.51 6.40
C PRO A 143 -3.60 0.20 5.75
N LEU A 144 -3.29 -0.93 6.39
CA LEU A 144 -3.56 -2.26 5.82
C LEU A 144 -5.04 -2.45 5.46
N TRP A 145 -5.97 -1.98 6.31
CA TRP A 145 -7.39 -2.12 6.05
C TRP A 145 -7.83 -1.37 4.77
N MET A 146 -7.24 -0.20 4.46
CA MET A 146 -7.52 0.52 3.21
C MET A 146 -6.99 -0.23 1.99
N LYS A 147 -5.78 -0.79 2.09
CA LYS A 147 -5.22 -1.68 1.05
C LYS A 147 -6.11 -2.90 0.83
N GLN A 148 -6.64 -3.48 1.91
CA GLN A 148 -7.57 -4.61 1.85
C GLN A 148 -8.88 -4.25 1.16
N VAL A 149 -9.46 -3.08 1.45
CA VAL A 149 -10.68 -2.59 0.76
C VAL A 149 -10.42 -2.47 -0.74
N ILE A 150 -9.33 -1.83 -1.15
CA ILE A 150 -8.96 -1.67 -2.56
C ILE A 150 -8.79 -3.04 -3.23
N THR A 151 -8.00 -3.93 -2.62
CA THR A 151 -7.74 -5.28 -3.16
C THR A 151 -9.02 -6.11 -3.23
N SER A 152 -9.85 -6.08 -2.18
CA SER A 152 -11.14 -6.79 -2.17
C SER A 152 -12.07 -6.31 -3.27
N THR A 153 -12.09 -5.01 -3.57
CA THR A 153 -12.91 -4.47 -4.66
C THR A 153 -12.45 -5.05 -6.00
N VAL A 154 -11.14 -5.04 -6.28
CA VAL A 154 -10.59 -5.61 -7.52
C VAL A 154 -10.89 -7.10 -7.66
N VAL A 155 -10.73 -7.86 -6.56
CA VAL A 155 -10.87 -9.33 -6.58
C VAL A 155 -12.34 -9.77 -6.71
N ASN A 156 -13.26 -9.08 -6.04
CA ASN A 156 -14.67 -9.51 -5.99
C ASN A 156 -15.53 -8.88 -7.09
N ASP A 157 -15.09 -7.76 -7.68
CA ASP A 157 -15.76 -7.14 -8.83
C ASP A 157 -14.73 -6.71 -9.90
N PRO A 158 -14.07 -7.67 -10.56
CA PRO A 158 -13.09 -7.36 -11.62
C PRO A 158 -13.75 -6.69 -12.84
N SER A 159 -15.03 -6.95 -13.06
CA SER A 159 -15.78 -6.40 -14.20
C SER A 159 -15.87 -4.87 -14.17
N PHE A 160 -15.77 -4.27 -12.99
CA PHE A 160 -15.85 -2.82 -12.82
C PHE A 160 -14.73 -2.04 -13.53
N ILE A 161 -13.55 -2.66 -13.75
CA ILE A 161 -12.39 -2.06 -14.44
C ILE A 161 -11.86 -2.89 -15.61
N GLU A 162 -12.59 -3.92 -16.04
CA GLU A 162 -12.14 -4.85 -17.08
C GLU A 162 -11.88 -4.15 -18.43
N GLN A 163 -12.75 -3.26 -18.82
CA GLN A 163 -12.61 -2.51 -20.07
C GLN A 163 -11.40 -1.55 -20.00
N GLU A 164 -11.21 -0.90 -18.88
CA GLU A 164 -10.08 -0.01 -18.62
C GLU A 164 -8.74 -0.76 -18.71
N LEU A 165 -8.65 -1.94 -18.09
CA LEU A 165 -7.47 -2.78 -18.16
C LEU A 165 -7.24 -3.34 -19.58
N THR A 166 -8.29 -3.67 -20.31
CA THR A 166 -8.19 -4.09 -21.70
C THR A 166 -7.57 -2.99 -22.55
N ARG A 167 -8.05 -1.75 -22.46
CA ARG A 167 -7.48 -0.60 -23.18
C ARG A 167 -6.01 -0.33 -22.81
N LEU A 168 -5.65 -0.52 -21.55
CA LEU A 168 -4.25 -0.43 -21.13
C LEU A 168 -3.37 -1.52 -21.75
N ASN A 169 -3.87 -2.75 -21.81
CA ASN A 169 -3.15 -3.86 -22.42
C ASN A 169 -2.94 -3.66 -23.92
N GLU A 170 -3.88 -3.05 -24.61
CA GLU A 170 -3.78 -2.68 -26.02
C GLU A 170 -2.68 -1.64 -26.30
N MET A 171 -2.29 -0.84 -25.30
CA MET A 171 -1.14 0.07 -25.41
C MET A 171 0.21 -0.66 -25.43
N GLY A 172 0.24 -1.98 -25.22
CA GLY A 172 1.43 -2.80 -25.10
C GLY A 172 1.99 -2.91 -23.68
N ASP A 173 3.20 -3.44 -23.55
CA ASP A 173 3.90 -3.50 -22.26
C ASP A 173 4.40 -2.11 -21.82
N ARG A 174 4.82 -1.98 -20.57
CA ARG A 174 5.13 -0.67 -19.99
C ARG A 174 6.25 0.11 -20.68
N PRO A 175 7.37 -0.46 -21.13
CA PRO A 175 8.36 0.28 -21.91
C PRO A 175 7.76 0.90 -23.17
N THR A 176 6.93 0.15 -23.90
CA THR A 176 6.24 0.59 -25.13
C THR A 176 5.17 1.64 -24.82
N ARG A 177 4.38 1.45 -23.75
CA ARG A 177 3.38 2.43 -23.30
C ARG A 177 4.01 3.80 -23.03
N VAL A 178 5.14 3.83 -22.32
CA VAL A 178 5.84 5.07 -21.97
C VAL A 178 6.39 5.76 -23.22
N ALA A 179 6.88 5.01 -24.18
CA ALA A 179 7.36 5.57 -25.45
C ALA A 179 6.22 6.15 -26.28
N ASN A 180 5.08 5.47 -26.37
CA ASN A 180 3.94 5.86 -27.22
C ASN A 180 3.02 6.92 -26.61
N CYS A 181 3.04 7.05 -25.29
CA CYS A 181 2.08 7.92 -24.58
C CYS A 181 2.38 9.40 -24.75
N CYS A 182 3.53 9.75 -25.34
CA CYS A 182 4.05 11.05 -24.99
C CYS A 182 5.14 11.59 -25.94
N ASP A 183 5.04 11.33 -27.19
CA ASP A 183 5.74 12.07 -28.22
C ASP A 183 5.09 13.44 -28.50
#